data_5e2870b9e9e83f3a64852c045daa9f71
#
_entry.id   5e2870b9e9e83f3a64852c045daa9f71
#
_cell.length_a   1.000
_cell.length_b   1.000
_cell.length_c   1.000
_cell.angle_alpha   90.00
_cell.angle_beta   90.00
_cell.angle_gamma   90.00
#
_symmetry.space_group_name_H-M   'P 1'
#
loop_
_entity.id
_entity.type
_entity.pdbx_description
1 polymer ?
#
loop_
_entity_poly.entity_id
_entity_poly.type
_entity_poly.pdbx_seq_one_letter_code
_entity_poly.pdbx_strand_id
1 'polypeptide(L)'
;MSASAEERSPGERIKMTVSERSIGTLTTALQDWLTDRLGRPGQLTVSGVRTPGSGGLSSTSVLFEASWISQGTRQGGVYVARMAPEESAVPVFPRYDLAAQFEVIGQVAARCRVPLPKLRWNEPEGGPLGTPFFVMDQVDGRIPLDNPPYVFTGWLLEATPSERARLQRASIAVLAELHAIAEPTAAFPGLGPPPAWTPFGPMWPARPTITAGRSLMTASGCRSSSGA
;
A
#
# COMPACT_ATOMS: atom_id res chain seq x y z
N MET A 1 -46.68 -19.22 13.98
CA MET A 1 -45.99 -18.10 13.30
C MET A 1 -44.52 -18.43 13.29
N SER A 2 -44.04 -19.08 12.20
CA SER A 2 -42.68 -19.52 12.02
C SER A 2 -41.87 -18.37 11.41
N ALA A 3 -40.81 -17.95 12.07
CA ALA A 3 -39.83 -17.05 11.52
C ALA A 3 -38.83 -17.88 10.71
N SER A 4 -38.79 -17.67 9.40
CA SER A 4 -37.84 -18.29 8.48
C SER A 4 -36.48 -17.69 8.71
N ALA A 5 -35.50 -18.51 9.11
CA ALA A 5 -34.10 -18.17 9.10
C ALA A 5 -33.61 -18.13 7.64
N GLU A 6 -33.20 -16.99 7.17
CA GLU A 6 -32.56 -16.81 5.88
C GLU A 6 -31.17 -17.43 5.92
N GLU A 7 -31.04 -18.56 5.26
CA GLU A 7 -29.79 -19.33 5.09
C GLU A 7 -28.88 -18.58 4.10
N ARG A 8 -27.85 -17.90 4.60
CA ARG A 8 -26.84 -17.25 3.77
C ARG A 8 -26.00 -18.30 3.06
N SER A 9 -26.01 -18.27 1.74
CA SER A 9 -25.18 -19.11 0.88
C SER A 9 -23.70 -19.07 1.26
N PRO A 10 -23.00 -20.23 1.39
CA PRO A 10 -21.57 -20.30 1.66
C PRO A 10 -20.80 -20.06 0.36
N GLY A 11 -20.59 -18.81 -0.03
CA GLY A 11 -19.87 -18.49 -1.27
C GLY A 11 -19.65 -17.02 -1.54
N GLU A 12 -20.23 -16.13 -0.77
CA GLU A 12 -20.01 -14.69 -0.95
C GLU A 12 -18.63 -14.32 -0.42
N ARG A 13 -17.65 -14.32 -1.33
CA ARG A 13 -16.32 -13.77 -1.06
C ARG A 13 -16.51 -12.31 -0.68
N ILE A 14 -16.22 -11.97 0.56
CA ILE A 14 -16.09 -10.57 0.98
C ILE A 14 -15.04 -9.96 0.06
N LYS A 15 -15.45 -9.17 -0.91
CA LYS A 15 -14.55 -8.34 -1.71
C LYS A 15 -14.01 -7.25 -0.79
N MET A 16 -12.91 -7.56 -0.13
CA MET A 16 -12.16 -6.56 0.61
C MET A 16 -11.44 -5.70 -0.42
N THR A 17 -11.80 -4.42 -0.47
CA THR A 17 -11.18 -3.37 -1.29
C THR A 17 -11.21 -3.60 -2.82
N VAL A 18 -12.36 -3.45 -3.43
CA VAL A 18 -12.45 -3.14 -4.87
C VAL A 18 -12.91 -1.69 -4.97
N SER A 19 -12.12 -0.84 -5.62
CA SER A 19 -12.60 0.49 -5.99
C SER A 19 -13.85 0.33 -6.86
N GLU A 20 -14.97 0.90 -6.44
CA GLU A 20 -16.21 0.91 -7.22
C GLU A 20 -16.13 1.85 -8.44
N ARG A 21 -15.04 2.61 -8.54
CA ARG A 21 -14.84 3.55 -9.65
C ARG A 21 -14.57 2.79 -10.93
N SER A 22 -15.30 3.17 -11.98
CA SER A 22 -15.06 2.60 -13.30
C SER A 22 -13.67 3.00 -13.83
N ILE A 23 -13.05 2.12 -14.60
CA ILE A 23 -11.76 2.39 -15.27
C ILE A 23 -11.84 3.67 -16.12
N GLY A 24 -12.98 3.89 -16.79
CA GLY A 24 -13.19 5.09 -17.58
C GLY A 24 -13.16 6.37 -16.74
N THR A 25 -13.82 6.38 -15.59
CA THR A 25 -13.80 7.53 -14.67
C THR A 25 -12.38 7.81 -14.16
N LEU A 26 -11.64 6.76 -13.79
CA LEU A 26 -10.25 6.89 -13.34
C LEU A 26 -9.34 7.42 -14.46
N THR A 27 -9.53 6.95 -15.69
CA THR A 27 -8.76 7.41 -16.86
C THR A 27 -8.95 8.89 -17.10
N THR A 28 -10.20 9.37 -17.15
CA THR A 28 -10.51 10.78 -17.33
C THR A 28 -9.94 11.63 -16.19
N ALA A 29 -10.17 11.22 -14.95
CA ALA A 29 -9.70 11.94 -13.77
C ALA A 29 -8.16 12.06 -13.72
N LEU A 30 -7.44 10.98 -14.05
CA LEU A 30 -5.97 10.98 -14.14
C LEU A 30 -5.47 11.86 -15.27
N GLN A 31 -6.16 11.85 -16.42
CA GLN A 31 -5.79 12.70 -17.57
C GLN A 31 -5.98 14.17 -17.28
N ASP A 32 -7.11 14.56 -16.69
CA ASP A 32 -7.41 15.94 -16.31
C ASP A 32 -6.41 16.42 -15.25
N TRP A 33 -6.17 15.61 -14.21
CA TRP A 33 -5.22 15.92 -13.17
C TRP A 33 -3.79 16.12 -13.71
N LEU A 34 -3.31 15.21 -14.57
CA LEU A 34 -1.98 15.34 -15.17
C LEU A 34 -1.90 16.56 -16.10
N THR A 35 -2.98 16.86 -16.81
CA THR A 35 -3.06 18.03 -17.69
C THR A 35 -2.84 19.33 -16.89
N ASP A 36 -3.51 19.46 -15.77
CA ASP A 36 -3.35 20.63 -14.90
C ASP A 36 -1.99 20.63 -14.19
N ARG A 37 -1.56 19.48 -13.69
CA ARG A 37 -0.28 19.32 -12.96
C ARG A 37 0.94 19.61 -13.83
N LEU A 38 0.89 19.31 -15.12
CA LEU A 38 1.97 19.52 -16.07
C LEU A 38 1.85 20.88 -16.83
N GLY A 39 0.90 21.74 -16.45
CA GLY A 39 0.71 23.03 -17.09
C GLY A 39 0.17 22.93 -18.53
N ARG A 40 -0.74 21.98 -18.76
CA ARG A 40 -1.39 21.73 -20.05
C ARG A 40 -0.41 21.42 -21.19
N PRO A 41 0.35 20.36 -21.08
CA PRO A 41 1.30 19.95 -22.11
C PRO A 41 0.57 19.57 -23.41
N GLY A 42 1.29 19.61 -24.53
CA GLY A 42 0.75 19.13 -25.79
C GLY A 42 0.54 17.62 -25.81
N GLN A 43 -0.54 17.17 -26.43
CA GLN A 43 -0.84 15.75 -26.69
C GLN A 43 -0.72 14.83 -25.46
N LEU A 44 -1.24 15.25 -24.32
CA LEU A 44 -1.28 14.39 -23.16
C LEU A 44 -2.31 13.26 -23.34
N THR A 45 -1.89 12.04 -23.09
CA THR A 45 -2.74 10.85 -23.15
C THR A 45 -2.47 9.97 -21.95
N VAL A 46 -3.53 9.53 -21.27
CA VAL A 46 -3.51 8.49 -20.24
C VAL A 46 -4.19 7.24 -20.81
N SER A 47 -3.53 6.09 -20.66
CA SER A 47 -4.01 4.80 -21.17
C SER A 47 -3.61 3.64 -20.25
N GLY A 48 -4.06 2.43 -20.56
CA GLY A 48 -3.67 1.23 -19.83
C GLY A 48 -4.06 1.23 -18.35
N VAL A 49 -5.07 2.01 -17.98
CA VAL A 49 -5.54 2.12 -16.59
C VAL A 49 -6.09 0.77 -16.13
N ARG A 50 -5.51 0.24 -15.05
CA ARG A 50 -5.91 -1.04 -14.46
C ARG A 50 -5.61 -1.07 -12.97
N THR A 51 -6.37 -1.88 -12.26
CA THR A 51 -6.08 -2.23 -10.86
C THR A 51 -5.43 -3.61 -10.81
N PRO A 52 -4.40 -3.85 -9.99
CA PRO A 52 -3.83 -5.17 -9.81
C PRO A 52 -4.90 -6.15 -9.32
N GLY A 53 -4.95 -7.35 -9.91
CA GLY A 53 -5.92 -8.39 -9.53
C GLY A 53 -5.70 -8.98 -8.12
N SER A 54 -4.52 -8.78 -7.54
CA SER A 54 -4.15 -9.13 -6.17
C SER A 54 -3.49 -7.91 -5.53
N GLY A 55 -4.31 -6.97 -5.07
CA GLY A 55 -3.84 -5.82 -4.30
C GLY A 55 -3.75 -6.16 -2.82
N GLY A 56 -2.77 -5.59 -2.11
CA GLY A 56 -2.72 -5.65 -0.65
C GLY A 56 -3.97 -5.01 -0.04
N LEU A 57 -4.39 -5.52 1.11
CA LEU A 57 -5.61 -5.09 1.82
C LEU A 57 -5.55 -3.64 2.34
N SER A 58 -4.39 -2.98 2.26
CA SER A 58 -4.14 -1.72 2.96
C SER A 58 -4.31 -0.45 2.13
N SER A 59 -4.28 -0.53 0.80
CA SER A 59 -4.43 0.64 -0.09
C SER A 59 -4.76 0.19 -1.50
N THR A 60 -5.44 1.05 -2.25
CA THR A 60 -5.73 0.81 -3.66
C THR A 60 -4.56 1.28 -4.51
N SER A 61 -4.13 0.45 -5.45
CA SER A 61 -3.12 0.81 -6.46
C SER A 61 -3.77 0.84 -7.83
N VAL A 62 -3.51 1.88 -8.59
CA VAL A 62 -3.96 2.02 -9.98
C VAL A 62 -2.73 2.16 -10.85
N LEU A 63 -2.57 1.25 -11.80
CA LEU A 63 -1.52 1.31 -12.81
C LEU A 63 -2.03 2.05 -14.03
N PHE A 64 -1.19 2.87 -14.63
CA PHE A 64 -1.53 3.59 -15.86
C PHE A 64 -0.29 3.99 -16.64
N GLU A 65 -0.48 4.22 -17.93
CA GLU A 65 0.53 4.79 -18.81
C GLU A 65 0.16 6.24 -19.10
N ALA A 66 1.15 7.13 -19.14
CA ALA A 66 0.94 8.50 -19.58
C ALA A 66 2.05 8.93 -20.53
N SER A 67 1.67 9.72 -21.55
CA SER A 67 2.63 10.35 -22.46
C SER A 67 2.16 11.76 -22.86
N TRP A 68 3.11 12.66 -23.04
CA TRP A 68 2.84 14.04 -23.42
C TRP A 68 4.02 14.62 -24.21
N ILE A 69 3.80 15.75 -24.86
CA ILE A 69 4.85 16.52 -25.52
C ILE A 69 5.25 17.69 -24.61
N SER A 70 6.52 17.76 -24.26
CA SER A 70 7.11 18.88 -23.54
C SER A 70 8.34 19.38 -24.29
N GLN A 71 8.36 20.67 -24.58
CA GLN A 71 9.45 21.30 -25.35
C GLN A 71 9.80 20.55 -26.66
N GLY A 72 8.78 20.10 -27.38
CA GLY A 72 8.91 19.35 -28.63
C GLY A 72 9.38 17.89 -28.47
N THR A 73 9.62 17.42 -27.26
CA THR A 73 10.07 16.06 -26.99
C THR A 73 8.96 15.25 -26.33
N ARG A 74 8.78 13.99 -26.75
CA ARG A 74 7.85 13.07 -26.12
C ARG A 74 8.40 12.62 -24.77
N GLN A 75 7.62 12.84 -23.73
CA GLN A 75 7.85 12.41 -22.38
C GLN A 75 6.78 11.38 -21.98
N GLY A 76 7.04 10.62 -20.92
CA GLY A 76 6.04 9.70 -20.39
C GLY A 76 6.66 8.49 -19.71
N GLY A 77 5.79 7.56 -19.34
CA GLY A 77 6.18 6.32 -18.66
C GLY A 77 4.99 5.52 -18.17
N VAL A 78 5.30 4.49 -17.42
CA VAL A 78 4.30 3.65 -16.73
C VAL A 78 4.37 3.97 -15.25
N TYR A 79 3.21 4.21 -14.65
CA TYR A 79 3.09 4.75 -13.32
C TYR A 79 2.15 3.93 -12.46
N VAL A 80 2.30 4.08 -11.14
CA VAL A 80 1.40 3.56 -10.12
C VAL A 80 0.91 4.73 -9.29
N ALA A 81 -0.40 4.96 -9.28
CA ALA A 81 -1.05 5.81 -8.30
C ALA A 81 -1.42 4.97 -7.08
N ARG A 82 -0.86 5.29 -5.92
CA ARG A 82 -1.21 4.69 -4.63
C ARG A 82 -2.22 5.59 -3.94
N MET A 83 -3.41 5.05 -3.68
CA MET A 83 -4.56 5.80 -3.18
C MET A 83 -4.97 5.29 -1.79
N ALA A 84 -5.51 6.18 -0.95
CA ALA A 84 -6.23 5.75 0.24
C ALA A 84 -7.46 4.93 -0.16
N PRO A 85 -7.90 3.97 0.69
CA PRO A 85 -9.14 3.26 0.47
C PRO A 85 -10.32 4.22 0.37
N GLU A 86 -11.37 3.83 -0.34
CA GLU A 86 -12.63 4.58 -0.34
C GLU A 86 -13.30 4.51 1.03
N GLU A 87 -14.09 5.53 1.38
CA GLU A 87 -14.81 5.57 2.67
C GLU A 87 -15.76 4.37 2.86
N SER A 88 -16.26 3.80 1.76
CA SER A 88 -17.10 2.60 1.75
C SER A 88 -16.34 1.32 2.07
N ALA A 89 -15.00 1.32 1.95
CA ALA A 89 -14.17 0.16 2.22
C ALA A 89 -13.97 -0.04 3.73
N VAL A 90 -13.89 -1.30 4.16
CA VAL A 90 -13.51 -1.60 5.56
C VAL A 90 -12.02 -1.32 5.72
N PRO A 91 -11.62 -0.28 6.47
CA PRO A 91 -10.22 0.10 6.57
C PRO A 91 -9.45 -0.93 7.39
N VAL A 92 -8.27 -1.35 6.89
CA VAL A 92 -7.35 -2.22 7.63
C VAL A 92 -6.60 -1.43 8.71
N PHE A 93 -6.31 -0.17 8.43
CA PHE A 93 -5.63 0.75 9.35
C PHE A 93 -6.56 1.88 9.80
N PRO A 94 -6.41 2.37 11.03
CA PRO A 94 -7.21 3.49 11.54
C PRO A 94 -7.01 4.80 10.78
N ARG A 95 -5.84 4.96 10.14
CA ARG A 95 -5.45 6.16 9.39
C ARG A 95 -4.59 5.77 8.20
N TYR A 96 -4.79 6.47 7.09
CA TYR A 96 -3.99 6.36 5.88
C TYR A 96 -3.35 7.72 5.59
N ASP A 97 -2.12 7.90 6.07
CA ASP A 97 -1.33 9.09 5.81
C ASP A 97 -0.41 8.86 4.61
N LEU A 98 -0.95 9.08 3.42
CA LEU A 98 -0.21 8.90 2.18
C LEU A 98 0.84 9.99 1.96
N ALA A 99 0.61 11.19 2.50
CA ALA A 99 1.60 12.27 2.43
C ALA A 99 2.84 11.88 3.24
N ALA A 100 2.67 11.39 4.47
CA ALA A 100 3.77 10.89 5.28
C ALA A 100 4.47 9.68 4.62
N GLN A 101 3.73 8.77 3.98
CA GLN A 101 4.35 7.68 3.23
C GLN A 101 5.22 8.19 2.07
N PHE A 102 4.73 9.17 1.31
CA PHE A 102 5.49 9.79 0.23
C PHE A 102 6.79 10.42 0.77
N GLU A 103 6.70 11.18 1.84
CA GLU A 103 7.87 11.80 2.49
C GLU A 103 8.87 10.76 2.97
N VAL A 104 8.43 9.72 3.68
CA VAL A 104 9.31 8.66 4.19
C VAL A 104 10.03 7.95 3.04
N ILE A 105 9.33 7.59 1.97
CA ILE A 105 9.96 6.97 0.79
C ILE A 105 11.02 7.91 0.19
N GLY A 106 10.73 9.21 0.08
CA GLY A 106 11.68 10.21 -0.40
C GLY A 106 12.90 10.35 0.49
N GLN A 107 12.71 10.36 1.81
CA GLN A 107 13.79 10.44 2.79
C GLN A 107 14.68 9.18 2.77
N VAL A 108 14.09 8.00 2.62
CA VAL A 108 14.84 6.74 2.46
C VAL A 108 15.65 6.78 1.17
N ALA A 109 15.04 7.16 0.04
CA ALA A 109 15.73 7.25 -1.25
C ALA A 109 16.93 8.21 -1.24
N ALA A 110 16.87 9.26 -0.42
CA ALA A 110 17.96 10.22 -0.28
C ALA A 110 19.12 9.74 0.63
N ARG A 111 18.90 8.73 1.49
CA ARG A 111 19.85 8.34 2.55
C ARG A 111 20.45 6.95 2.37
N CYS A 112 19.82 6.07 1.63
CA CYS A 112 20.32 4.72 1.45
C CYS A 112 20.08 4.20 0.03
N ARG A 113 20.70 3.06 -0.29
CA ARG A 113 20.67 2.45 -1.64
C ARG A 113 19.55 1.42 -1.81
N VAL A 114 18.57 1.44 -0.93
CA VAL A 114 17.41 0.56 -1.06
C VAL A 114 16.74 0.83 -2.41
N PRO A 115 16.50 -0.21 -3.23
CA PRO A 115 15.81 -0.04 -4.49
C PRO A 115 14.35 0.37 -4.25
N LEU A 116 14.02 1.60 -4.58
CA LEU A 116 12.70 2.19 -4.43
C LEU A 116 12.18 2.68 -5.77
N PRO A 117 10.87 2.65 -6.00
CA PRO A 117 10.27 3.32 -7.15
C PRO A 117 10.54 4.82 -7.08
N LYS A 118 10.80 5.44 -8.22
CA LYS A 118 10.98 6.89 -8.27
C LYS A 118 9.64 7.57 -7.99
N LEU A 119 9.59 8.39 -6.95
CA LEU A 119 8.44 9.23 -6.66
C LEU A 119 8.27 10.32 -7.72
N ARG A 120 7.04 10.57 -8.12
CA ARG A 120 6.70 11.55 -9.15
C ARG A 120 5.90 12.72 -8.60
N TRP A 121 4.72 12.46 -8.09
CA TRP A 121 3.79 13.51 -7.65
C TRP A 121 3.06 13.08 -6.38
N ASN A 122 2.80 14.05 -5.52
CA ASN A 122 1.99 13.87 -4.31
C ASN A 122 0.74 14.74 -4.41
N GLU A 123 -0.41 14.17 -4.07
CA GLU A 123 -1.72 14.84 -4.05
C GLU A 123 -2.42 14.54 -2.72
N PRO A 124 -2.01 15.22 -1.64
CA PRO A 124 -2.49 14.94 -0.29
C PRO A 124 -3.95 15.31 -0.07
N GLU A 125 -4.50 16.24 -0.86
CA GLU A 125 -5.89 16.72 -0.74
C GLU A 125 -6.88 15.93 -1.59
N GLY A 126 -6.39 14.95 -2.34
CA GLY A 126 -7.22 14.02 -3.09
C GLY A 126 -7.57 14.44 -4.50
N GLY A 127 -7.52 15.72 -4.84
CA GLY A 127 -7.75 16.22 -6.20
C GLY A 127 -8.93 15.54 -6.91
N PRO A 128 -8.85 15.32 -8.22
CA PRO A 128 -9.95 14.75 -9.02
C PRO A 128 -10.23 13.27 -8.72
N LEU A 129 -9.34 12.58 -8.01
CA LEU A 129 -9.60 11.22 -7.55
C LEU A 129 -10.42 11.17 -6.25
N GLY A 130 -10.68 12.32 -5.62
CA GLY A 130 -11.52 12.45 -4.42
C GLY A 130 -10.99 11.72 -3.19
N THR A 131 -9.72 11.30 -3.19
CA THR A 131 -9.03 10.67 -2.08
C THR A 131 -7.54 10.98 -2.19
N PRO A 132 -6.81 11.16 -1.07
CA PRO A 132 -5.37 11.35 -1.11
C PRO A 132 -4.67 10.26 -1.91
N PHE A 133 -3.67 10.65 -2.68
CA PHE A 133 -2.85 9.71 -3.46
C PHE A 133 -1.46 10.27 -3.76
N PHE A 134 -0.55 9.39 -4.10
CA PHE A 134 0.71 9.77 -4.72
C PHE A 134 1.03 8.86 -5.90
N VAL A 135 1.87 9.36 -6.80
CA VAL A 135 2.27 8.67 -8.01
C VAL A 135 3.76 8.38 -7.99
N MET A 136 4.11 7.18 -8.39
CA MET A 136 5.48 6.70 -8.52
C MET A 136 5.66 5.93 -9.83
N ASP A 137 6.90 5.74 -10.27
CA ASP A 137 7.19 4.89 -11.42
C ASP A 137 6.79 3.44 -11.12
N GLN A 138 6.25 2.76 -12.12
CA GLN A 138 6.09 1.30 -12.03
C GLN A 138 7.47 0.65 -12.04
N VAL A 139 7.67 -0.31 -11.17
CA VAL A 139 8.84 -1.20 -11.16
C VAL A 139 8.38 -2.58 -11.62
N ASP A 140 9.06 -3.12 -12.62
CA ASP A 140 8.78 -4.45 -13.10
C ASP A 140 9.30 -5.50 -12.11
N GLY A 141 8.49 -6.53 -11.89
CA GLY A 141 8.85 -7.60 -10.98
C GLY A 141 7.70 -8.55 -10.70
N ARG A 142 8.02 -9.62 -9.99
CA ARG A 142 7.04 -10.59 -9.51
C ARG A 142 6.88 -10.43 -8.00
N ILE A 143 5.66 -10.15 -7.57
CA ILE A 143 5.32 -10.03 -6.15
C ILE A 143 4.93 -11.43 -5.64
N PRO A 144 5.49 -11.92 -4.53
CA PRO A 144 4.97 -13.11 -3.87
C PRO A 144 3.50 -12.91 -3.49
N LEU A 145 2.67 -13.91 -3.78
CA LEU A 145 1.24 -13.82 -3.47
C LEU A 145 1.02 -13.78 -1.96
N ASP A 146 0.06 -12.96 -1.55
CA ASP A 146 -0.36 -12.82 -0.16
C ASP A 146 -1.67 -13.58 0.09
N ASN A 147 -2.53 -13.63 -0.92
CA ASN A 147 -3.78 -14.38 -0.89
C ASN A 147 -4.04 -15.10 -2.24
N PRO A 148 -4.00 -16.46 -2.27
CA PRO A 148 -3.51 -17.35 -1.21
C PRO A 148 -2.02 -17.13 -0.92
N PRO A 149 -1.55 -17.40 0.31
CA PRO A 149 -0.15 -17.17 0.69
C PRO A 149 0.83 -17.90 -0.22
N TYR A 150 1.97 -17.26 -0.49
CA TYR A 150 3.04 -17.76 -1.37
C TYR A 150 3.64 -19.13 -0.94
N VAL A 151 3.40 -19.54 0.31
CA VAL A 151 3.82 -20.87 0.80
C VAL A 151 2.99 -22.01 0.25
N PHE A 152 1.80 -21.72 -0.28
CA PHE A 152 0.87 -22.71 -0.85
C PHE A 152 0.80 -22.67 -2.37
N THR A 153 1.19 -21.56 -3.00
CA THR A 153 1.06 -21.38 -4.46
C THR A 153 1.95 -20.27 -4.99
N GLY A 154 2.14 -20.27 -6.30
CA GLY A 154 2.81 -19.22 -7.05
C GLY A 154 4.31 -19.43 -7.22
N TRP A 155 4.93 -18.51 -7.93
CA TRP A 155 6.29 -18.60 -8.42
C TRP A 155 7.35 -18.82 -7.31
N LEU A 156 7.10 -18.33 -6.10
CA LEU A 156 8.06 -18.48 -5.01
C LEU A 156 8.09 -19.91 -4.45
N LEU A 157 6.94 -20.59 -4.46
CA LEU A 157 6.87 -22.02 -4.13
C LEU A 157 7.62 -22.87 -5.16
N GLU A 158 7.50 -22.51 -6.45
CA GLU A 158 8.12 -23.20 -7.58
C GLU A 158 9.61 -22.86 -7.74
N ALA A 159 10.07 -21.78 -7.12
CA ALA A 159 11.45 -21.31 -7.20
C ALA A 159 12.43 -22.35 -6.60
N THR A 160 13.60 -22.43 -7.19
CA THR A 160 14.69 -23.29 -6.72
C THR A 160 15.19 -22.84 -5.33
N PRO A 161 15.81 -23.73 -4.52
CA PRO A 161 16.41 -23.35 -3.26
C PRO A 161 17.42 -22.19 -3.36
N SER A 162 18.17 -22.12 -4.45
CA SER A 162 19.13 -21.03 -4.71
C SER A 162 18.45 -19.69 -4.95
N GLU A 163 17.34 -19.67 -5.69
CA GLU A 163 16.55 -18.46 -5.93
C GLU A 163 15.89 -17.95 -4.65
N ARG A 164 15.31 -18.84 -3.86
CA ARG A 164 14.75 -18.51 -2.53
C ARG A 164 15.82 -17.94 -1.61
N ALA A 165 16.99 -18.57 -1.54
CA ALA A 165 18.09 -18.08 -0.73
C ALA A 165 18.62 -16.71 -1.21
N ARG A 166 18.62 -16.46 -2.52
CA ARG A 166 18.97 -15.14 -3.09
C ARG A 166 17.95 -14.09 -2.69
N LEU A 167 16.65 -14.37 -2.81
CA LEU A 167 15.59 -13.46 -2.39
C LEU A 167 15.70 -13.14 -0.89
N GLN A 168 15.88 -14.15 -0.05
CA GLN A 168 16.04 -13.97 1.39
C GLN A 168 17.23 -13.06 1.72
N ARG A 169 18.40 -13.32 1.12
CA ARG A 169 19.59 -12.48 1.34
C ARG A 169 19.36 -11.04 0.88
N ALA A 170 18.72 -10.84 -0.26
CA ALA A 170 18.39 -9.52 -0.77
C ALA A 170 17.43 -8.77 0.17
N SER A 171 16.43 -9.45 0.70
CA SER A 171 15.49 -8.85 1.68
C SER A 171 16.19 -8.45 2.99
N ILE A 172 17.10 -9.31 3.49
CA ILE A 172 17.88 -8.98 4.68
C ILE A 172 18.83 -7.80 4.41
N ALA A 173 19.44 -7.73 3.23
CA ALA A 173 20.30 -6.61 2.86
C ALA A 173 19.54 -5.28 2.83
N VAL A 174 18.30 -5.27 2.31
CA VAL A 174 17.41 -4.10 2.34
C VAL A 174 17.14 -3.65 3.78
N LEU A 175 16.81 -4.59 4.67
CA LEU A 175 16.60 -4.27 6.10
C LEU A 175 17.87 -3.71 6.75
N ALA A 176 19.03 -4.29 6.45
CA ALA A 176 20.31 -3.80 6.98
C ALA A 176 20.61 -2.36 6.51
N GLU A 177 20.38 -2.04 5.25
CA GLU A 177 20.52 -0.69 4.70
C GLU A 177 19.57 0.31 5.39
N LEU A 178 18.32 -0.06 5.62
CA LEU A 178 17.36 0.78 6.34
C LEU A 178 17.79 1.01 7.79
N HIS A 179 18.26 -0.03 8.48
CA HIS A 179 18.71 0.07 9.88
C HIS A 179 20.02 0.84 10.02
N ALA A 180 20.80 0.99 8.94
CA ALA A 180 22.03 1.77 8.95
C ALA A 180 21.77 3.29 8.81
N ILE A 181 20.53 3.73 8.61
CA ILE A 181 20.22 5.17 8.55
C ILE A 181 20.53 5.80 9.92
N ALA A 182 21.49 6.72 9.93
CA ALA A 182 21.86 7.43 11.12
C ALA A 182 20.77 8.41 11.58
N GLU A 183 20.68 8.65 12.88
CA GLU A 183 19.75 9.62 13.49
C GLU A 183 18.30 9.48 12.98
N PRO A 184 17.66 8.28 13.11
CA PRO A 184 16.36 8.01 12.48
C PRO A 184 15.27 8.98 12.91
N THR A 185 15.30 9.46 14.15
CA THR A 185 14.32 10.46 14.64
C THR A 185 14.46 11.80 13.91
N ALA A 186 15.68 12.22 13.61
CA ALA A 186 15.95 13.44 12.85
C ALA A 186 15.70 13.21 11.35
N ALA A 187 15.99 12.01 10.86
CA ALA A 187 15.78 11.65 9.45
C ALA A 187 14.28 11.56 9.09
N PHE A 188 13.43 11.16 10.04
CA PHE A 188 11.99 10.94 9.83
C PHE A 188 11.15 11.65 10.89
N PRO A 189 11.14 12.98 10.94
CA PRO A 189 10.42 13.73 11.98
C PRO A 189 8.91 13.48 11.96
N GLY A 190 8.35 13.20 10.78
CA GLY A 190 6.93 12.89 10.60
C GLY A 190 6.46 11.57 11.21
N LEU A 191 7.37 10.65 11.53
CA LEU A 191 7.02 9.37 12.19
C LEU A 191 6.85 9.50 13.70
N GLY A 192 7.21 10.64 14.28
CA GLY A 192 7.21 10.86 15.73
C GLY A 192 8.35 10.10 16.44
N PRO A 193 8.51 10.31 17.75
CA PRO A 193 9.49 9.58 18.53
C PRO A 193 9.10 8.08 18.59
N PRO A 194 10.09 7.17 18.61
CA PRO A 194 9.81 5.77 18.85
C PRO A 194 9.08 5.62 20.20
N PRO A 195 8.12 4.71 20.30
CA PRO A 195 7.47 4.44 21.58
C PRO A 195 8.53 4.13 22.62
N ALA A 196 8.44 4.75 23.80
CA ALA A 196 9.38 4.53 24.89
C ALA A 196 9.41 3.03 25.20
N TRP A 197 10.51 2.38 24.91
CA TRP A 197 10.71 0.97 25.22
C TRP A 197 11.06 0.87 26.71
N THR A 198 10.13 0.36 27.49
CA THR A 198 10.39 0.00 28.87
C THR A 198 10.39 -1.53 28.98
N PRO A 199 11.37 -2.17 29.65
CA PRO A 199 11.45 -3.62 29.76
C PRO A 199 10.18 -4.28 30.33
N PHE A 200 9.33 -3.51 31.00
CA PHE A 200 8.11 -3.97 31.67
C PHE A 200 6.87 -3.08 31.34
N GLY A 201 7.00 -2.13 30.40
CA GLY A 201 5.86 -1.34 29.94
C GLY A 201 5.09 -2.01 28.82
N PRO A 202 3.84 -1.60 28.54
CA PRO A 202 3.10 -2.14 27.41
C PRO A 202 3.90 -1.87 26.14
N MET A 203 4.29 -2.93 25.44
CA MET A 203 5.06 -2.92 24.19
C MET A 203 4.28 -2.24 23.03
N TRP A 204 3.10 -1.72 23.33
CA TRP A 204 2.21 -1.03 22.40
C TRP A 204 1.49 0.09 23.16
N PRO A 205 1.45 1.33 22.62
CA PRO A 205 0.61 2.38 23.20
C PRO A 205 -0.81 1.85 23.26
N ALA A 206 -1.51 2.16 24.38
CA ALA A 206 -2.89 1.77 24.57
C ALA A 206 -3.67 2.13 23.30
N ARG A 207 -4.29 1.15 22.67
CA ARG A 207 -5.10 1.34 21.48
C ARG A 207 -6.10 2.45 21.76
N PRO A 208 -6.22 3.47 20.89
CA PRO A 208 -7.39 4.35 20.98
C PRO A 208 -8.62 3.45 20.88
N THR A 209 -9.50 3.58 21.83
CA THR A 209 -10.75 2.82 21.90
C THR A 209 -11.52 3.08 20.62
N ILE A 210 -11.61 2.07 19.77
CA ILE A 210 -12.47 2.13 18.59
C ILE A 210 -13.89 2.02 19.12
N THR A 211 -14.54 3.15 19.29
CA THR A 211 -15.96 3.24 19.59
C THR A 211 -16.73 3.06 18.28
N ALA A 212 -16.69 1.88 17.73
CA ALA A 212 -17.64 1.45 16.70
C ALA A 212 -17.96 -0.01 16.98
N GLY A 213 -19.18 -0.25 17.42
CA GLY A 213 -19.67 -1.52 17.89
C GLY A 213 -19.48 -2.69 16.95
N ARG A 214 -18.45 -3.48 17.28
CA ARG A 214 -18.47 -4.94 17.11
C ARG A 214 -17.33 -5.51 17.95
N SER A 215 -17.71 -6.32 18.92
CA SER A 215 -16.80 -7.18 19.70
C SER A 215 -15.96 -8.02 18.75
N LEU A 216 -14.65 -7.80 18.75
CA LEU A 216 -13.68 -8.79 18.28
C LEU A 216 -13.27 -9.64 19.49
N MET A 217 -13.41 -10.94 19.33
CA MET A 217 -13.08 -11.96 20.33
C MET A 217 -11.69 -11.73 20.91
N THR A 218 -11.62 -11.60 22.22
CA THR A 218 -10.39 -11.66 22.99
C THR A 218 -9.84 -13.08 22.90
N ALA A 219 -8.67 -13.25 22.32
CA ALA A 219 -7.91 -14.49 22.44
C ALA A 219 -7.54 -14.69 23.91
N SER A 220 -8.22 -15.62 24.55
CA SER A 220 -7.98 -16.05 25.93
C SER A 220 -6.67 -16.83 26.03
N GLY A 221 -5.87 -16.51 27.03
CA GLY A 221 -4.53 -16.96 27.20
C GLY A 221 -4.33 -18.49 27.27
N CYS A 222 -3.26 -18.91 26.66
CA CYS A 222 -2.65 -20.21 26.87
C CYS A 222 -2.00 -20.23 28.27
N ARG A 223 -2.63 -20.90 29.23
CA ARG A 223 -2.01 -21.23 30.49
C ARG A 223 -1.16 -22.48 30.31
N SER A 224 0.13 -22.36 30.49
CA SER A 224 1.02 -23.50 30.71
C SER A 224 0.70 -24.08 32.06
N SER A 225 0.17 -25.32 32.10
CA SER A 225 0.12 -26.14 33.29
C SER A 225 1.41 -26.96 33.35
N SER A 226 2.36 -26.54 34.18
CA SER A 226 3.37 -27.44 34.75
C SER A 226 2.77 -28.06 36.00
N GLY A 227 2.71 -29.35 36.01
CA GLY A 227 2.27 -30.15 37.16
C GLY A 227 2.97 -31.46 37.19
N ALA A 228 3.81 -31.62 38.26
CA ALA A 228 4.31 -32.81 38.91
C ALA A 228 4.84 -33.96 38.06
#